data_0a26a7f9f2ea37bb93bcf8349454ab78
#
_entry.id   0a26a7f9f2ea37bb93bcf8349454ab78
#
_cell.length_a   1.000
_cell.length_b   1.000
_cell.length_c   1.000
_cell.angle_alpha   90.00
_cell.angle_beta   90.00
_cell.angle_gamma   90.00
#
_symmetry.space_group_name_H-M   'P 1'
#
loop_
_entity.id
_entity.type
_entity.pdbx_description
1 polymer ?
#
loop_
_entity_poly.entity_id
_entity_poly.type
_entity_poly.pdbx_seq_one_letter_code
_entity_poly.pdbx_strand_id
1 'polypeptide(L)'
;MPILVDESYLAKPLGEAIVKSIHGSHKKVLVIGSTDLTHYPSYENAKKVDQDAVEAILSLEPEKIDDMNKHWLGKGIPNLHCTICSEAAVKTVMRIAKSLGADTAVLLKAANSGDVSIGYKDEVVGYAAIALVQEAS
;
A
#
# COMPACT_ATOMS: atom_id res chain seq x y z
N MET A 1 -13.06 10.96 8.29
CA MET A 1 -12.62 12.14 7.51
C MET A 1 -11.74 11.63 6.37
N PRO A 2 -12.12 11.83 5.12
CA PRO A 2 -11.25 11.51 3.97
C PRO A 2 -10.14 12.55 3.82
N ILE A 3 -8.94 12.09 3.46
CA ILE A 3 -7.78 12.93 3.14
C ILE A 3 -7.20 12.38 1.84
N LEU A 4 -7.04 13.23 0.84
CA LEU A 4 -6.31 12.91 -0.38
C LEU A 4 -4.84 13.28 -0.21
N VAL A 5 -3.92 12.37 -0.53
CA VAL A 5 -2.49 12.61 -0.53
C VAL A 5 -1.87 11.99 -1.77
N ASP A 6 -1.32 12.82 -2.63
CA ASP A 6 -0.76 12.41 -3.93
C ASP A 6 0.77 12.41 -3.92
N GLU A 7 1.37 13.25 -3.07
CA GLU A 7 2.82 13.46 -3.06
C GLU A 7 3.51 12.67 -1.94
N SER A 8 4.43 11.82 -2.31
CA SER A 8 5.13 10.90 -1.40
C SER A 8 5.90 11.62 -0.28
N TYR A 9 6.40 12.85 -0.53
CA TYR A 9 7.09 13.66 0.47
C TYR A 9 6.16 14.16 1.59
N LEU A 10 4.84 14.19 1.33
CA LEU A 10 3.85 14.57 2.34
C LEU A 10 3.52 13.43 3.31
N ALA A 11 3.87 12.19 3.00
CA ALA A 11 3.51 11.03 3.82
C ALA A 11 4.02 11.14 5.26
N LYS A 12 5.24 11.67 5.46
CA LYS A 12 5.81 11.84 6.79
C LYS A 12 5.12 12.97 7.58
N PRO A 13 5.09 14.23 7.12
CA PRO A 13 4.47 15.30 7.87
C PRO A 13 2.97 15.10 8.10
N LEU A 14 2.26 14.52 7.13
CA LEU A 14 0.84 14.19 7.29
C LEU A 14 0.64 13.09 8.34
N GLY A 15 1.45 12.03 8.30
CA GLY A 15 1.40 10.96 9.29
C GLY A 15 1.61 11.49 10.72
N GLU A 16 2.64 12.33 10.92
CA GLU A 16 2.93 12.97 12.22
C GLU A 16 1.77 13.84 12.71
N ALA A 17 1.16 14.62 11.82
CA ALA A 17 0.01 15.47 12.17
C ALA A 17 -1.21 14.65 12.58
N ILE A 18 -1.49 13.53 11.86
CA ILE A 18 -2.59 12.63 12.17
C ILE A 18 -2.37 11.94 13.52
N VAL A 19 -1.17 11.42 13.78
CA VAL A 19 -0.81 10.80 15.07
C VAL A 19 -1.01 11.77 16.23
N LYS A 20 -0.54 13.00 16.08
CA LYS A 20 -0.76 14.06 17.08
C LYS A 20 -2.24 14.31 17.33
N SER A 21 -3.06 14.33 16.28
CA SER A 21 -4.50 14.53 16.38
C SER A 21 -5.20 13.34 17.06
N ILE A 22 -4.76 12.10 16.79
CA ILE A 22 -5.28 10.88 17.41
C ILE A 22 -5.02 10.91 18.92
N HIS A 23 -3.77 11.20 19.33
CA HIS A 23 -3.43 11.27 20.75
C HIS A 23 -4.23 12.36 21.50
N GLY A 24 -4.52 13.49 20.86
CA GLY A 24 -5.32 14.57 21.45
C GLY A 24 -6.83 14.31 21.47
N SER A 25 -7.32 13.31 20.75
CA SER A 25 -8.77 13.10 20.55
C SER A 25 -9.43 12.26 21.64
N HIS A 26 -8.69 11.45 22.39
CA HIS A 26 -9.18 10.42 23.33
C HIS A 26 -10.19 9.43 22.69
N LYS A 27 -10.22 9.29 21.37
CA LYS A 27 -11.13 8.42 20.61
C LYS A 27 -10.41 7.18 20.11
N LYS A 28 -11.13 6.09 19.95
CA LYS A 28 -10.69 4.95 19.16
C LYS A 28 -10.75 5.36 17.69
N VAL A 29 -9.63 5.27 16.98
CA VAL A 29 -9.51 5.68 15.57
C VAL A 29 -9.03 4.50 14.76
N LEU A 30 -9.70 4.23 13.64
CA LEU A 30 -9.21 3.34 12.59
C LEU A 30 -8.72 4.22 11.44
N VAL A 31 -7.49 3.97 10.99
CA VAL A 31 -6.91 4.62 9.80
C VAL A 31 -6.95 3.65 8.65
N ILE A 32 -7.51 4.07 7.52
CA ILE A 32 -7.61 3.25 6.31
C ILE A 32 -6.88 3.96 5.17
N GLY A 33 -5.91 3.28 4.56
CA GLY A 33 -5.33 3.66 3.27
C GLY A 33 -6.10 2.95 2.16
N SER A 34 -6.67 3.71 1.24
CA SER A 34 -7.38 3.18 0.08
C SER A 34 -6.53 3.39 -1.17
N THR A 35 -6.16 2.29 -1.83
CA THR A 35 -5.35 2.28 -3.05
C THR A 35 -5.56 0.98 -3.81
N ASP A 36 -5.22 0.98 -5.09
CA ASP A 36 -4.96 -0.23 -5.86
C ASP A 36 -3.45 -0.51 -5.89
N LEU A 37 -3.06 -1.70 -6.33
CA LEU A 37 -1.67 -2.06 -6.60
C LEU A 37 -1.31 -1.74 -8.06
N THR A 38 -0.84 -2.73 -8.84
CA THR A 38 -0.46 -2.52 -10.24
C THR A 38 -1.63 -2.12 -11.12
N HIS A 39 -1.34 -1.26 -12.11
CA HIS A 39 -2.28 -0.92 -13.18
C HIS A 39 -1.74 -1.35 -14.54
N TYR A 40 -2.55 -2.16 -15.23
CA TYR A 40 -2.52 -2.54 -16.64
C TYR A 40 -1.39 -3.46 -17.13
N PRO A 41 -0.47 -4.00 -16.32
CA PRO A 41 0.41 -5.04 -16.84
C PRO A 41 -0.38 -6.32 -17.13
N SER A 42 0.26 -7.28 -17.83
CA SER A 42 -0.33 -8.61 -17.97
C SER A 42 -0.49 -9.31 -16.61
N TYR A 43 -1.42 -10.26 -16.54
CA TYR A 43 -1.72 -11.05 -15.33
C TYR A 43 -0.46 -11.61 -14.65
N GLU A 44 0.44 -12.21 -15.42
CA GLU A 44 1.67 -12.80 -14.88
C GLU A 44 2.66 -11.75 -14.35
N ASN A 45 2.72 -10.58 -14.99
CA ASN A 45 3.55 -9.48 -14.51
C ASN A 45 2.93 -8.84 -13.27
N ALA A 46 1.61 -8.61 -13.26
CA ALA A 46 0.91 -8.10 -12.10
C ALA A 46 1.18 -8.95 -10.86
N LYS A 47 1.04 -10.27 -10.95
CA LYS A 47 1.28 -11.17 -9.81
C LYS A 47 2.66 -11.01 -9.19
N LYS A 48 3.70 -10.85 -10.01
CA LYS A 48 5.07 -10.67 -9.52
C LYS A 48 5.26 -9.31 -8.85
N VAL A 49 4.78 -8.25 -9.49
CA VAL A 49 4.91 -6.89 -8.97
C VAL A 49 4.06 -6.71 -7.72
N ASP A 50 2.82 -7.22 -7.71
CA ASP A 50 1.91 -7.14 -6.57
C ASP A 50 2.44 -7.92 -5.36
N GLN A 51 3.10 -9.07 -5.59
CA GLN A 51 3.76 -9.81 -4.52
C GLN A 51 4.83 -8.96 -3.85
N ASP A 52 5.74 -8.37 -4.63
CA ASP A 52 6.80 -7.52 -4.08
C ASP A 52 6.21 -6.26 -3.40
N ALA A 53 5.13 -5.69 -3.94
CA ALA A 53 4.43 -4.56 -3.33
C ALA A 53 3.83 -4.94 -1.96
N VAL A 54 3.20 -6.11 -1.88
CA VAL A 54 2.69 -6.66 -0.62
C VAL A 54 3.84 -6.87 0.37
N GLU A 55 4.95 -7.49 -0.05
CA GLU A 55 6.12 -7.72 0.81
C GLU A 55 6.72 -6.40 1.33
N ALA A 56 6.80 -5.37 0.48
CA ALA A 56 7.24 -4.05 0.90
C ALA A 56 6.33 -3.44 1.98
N ILE A 57 5.01 -3.59 1.86
CA ILE A 57 4.06 -3.12 2.88
C ILE A 57 4.16 -3.94 4.17
N LEU A 58 4.27 -5.27 4.05
CA LEU A 58 4.41 -6.18 5.20
C LEU A 58 5.68 -5.95 6.01
N SER A 59 6.71 -5.36 5.42
CA SER A 59 7.95 -5.02 6.13
C SER A 59 7.79 -3.91 7.17
N LEU A 60 6.69 -3.14 7.15
CA LEU A 60 6.47 -1.93 7.95
C LEU A 60 7.55 -0.84 7.73
N GLU A 61 8.30 -0.91 6.64
CA GLU A 61 9.34 0.05 6.26
C GLU A 61 8.92 0.82 5.01
N PRO A 62 8.37 2.06 5.13
CA PRO A 62 7.84 2.81 3.99
C PRO A 62 8.86 3.04 2.87
N GLU A 63 10.14 3.07 3.20
CA GLU A 63 11.24 3.27 2.27
C GLU A 63 11.41 2.10 1.29
N LYS A 64 11.02 0.89 1.68
CA LYS A 64 11.03 -0.29 0.78
C LYS A 64 10.05 -0.16 -0.38
N ILE A 65 9.01 0.66 -0.24
CA ILE A 65 8.12 0.99 -1.36
C ILE A 65 8.87 1.76 -2.44
N ASP A 66 9.75 2.71 -2.06
CA ASP A 66 10.56 3.47 -3.01
C ASP A 66 11.52 2.55 -3.78
N ASP A 67 12.20 1.65 -3.07
CA ASP A 67 13.14 0.69 -3.67
C ASP A 67 12.43 -0.26 -4.64
N MET A 68 11.28 -0.78 -4.23
CA MET A 68 10.42 -1.65 -5.05
C MET A 68 9.91 -0.92 -6.30
N ASN A 69 9.40 0.31 -6.16
CA ASN A 69 8.96 1.14 -7.28
C ASN A 69 10.10 1.36 -8.29
N LYS A 70 11.27 1.79 -7.80
CA LYS A 70 12.44 2.02 -8.63
C LYS A 70 12.86 0.76 -9.39
N HIS A 71 12.83 -0.39 -8.72
CA HIS A 71 13.17 -1.68 -9.32
C HIS A 71 12.20 -2.05 -10.45
N TRP A 72 10.89 -2.04 -10.21
CA TRP A 72 9.92 -2.52 -11.17
C TRP A 72 9.65 -1.53 -12.31
N LEU A 73 9.50 -0.24 -12.01
CA LEU A 73 9.31 0.78 -13.05
C LEU A 73 10.55 0.93 -13.93
N GLY A 74 11.75 0.66 -13.40
CA GLY A 74 12.98 0.64 -14.17
C GLY A 74 13.14 -0.54 -15.13
N LYS A 75 12.33 -1.61 -15.00
CA LYS A 75 12.40 -2.80 -15.87
C LYS A 75 11.74 -2.63 -17.24
N GLY A 76 10.95 -1.58 -17.44
CA GLY A 76 10.24 -1.36 -18.70
C GLY A 76 9.20 -2.43 -19.02
N ILE A 77 8.48 -2.92 -18.00
CA ILE A 77 7.40 -3.90 -18.20
C ILE A 77 6.28 -3.25 -19.01
N PRO A 78 5.83 -3.88 -20.12
CA PRO A 78 4.75 -3.33 -20.93
C PRO A 78 3.50 -3.02 -20.10
N ASN A 79 2.93 -1.86 -20.32
CA ASN A 79 1.69 -1.35 -19.69
C ASN A 79 1.72 -1.25 -18.15
N LEU A 80 2.86 -1.43 -17.49
CA LEU A 80 2.98 -1.18 -16.06
C LEU A 80 3.03 0.33 -15.79
N HIS A 81 1.92 0.90 -15.36
CA HIS A 81 1.81 2.34 -15.09
C HIS A 81 2.19 2.70 -13.66
N CYS A 82 1.91 1.83 -12.70
CA CYS A 82 2.30 1.98 -11.30
C CYS A 82 2.41 0.60 -10.63
N THR A 83 3.09 0.55 -9.52
CA THR A 83 3.21 -0.64 -8.65
C THR A 83 2.24 -0.57 -7.49
N ILE A 84 1.98 0.66 -6.99
CA ILE A 84 0.95 1.03 -6.02
C ILE A 84 0.38 2.37 -6.49
N CYS A 85 -0.92 2.43 -6.77
CA CYS A 85 -1.56 3.61 -7.37
C CYS A 85 -1.43 4.86 -6.48
N SER A 86 -1.63 4.73 -5.17
CA SER A 86 -1.46 5.81 -4.20
C SER A 86 -0.42 5.45 -3.13
N GLU A 87 0.85 5.38 -3.54
CA GLU A 87 1.95 5.05 -2.64
C GLU A 87 2.06 6.02 -1.45
N ALA A 88 1.75 7.29 -1.67
CA ALA A 88 1.77 8.31 -0.62
C ALA A 88 0.77 7.99 0.50
N ALA A 89 -0.43 7.52 0.16
CA ALA A 89 -1.43 7.10 1.14
C ALA A 89 -0.96 5.87 1.92
N VAL A 90 -0.40 4.87 1.24
CA VAL A 90 0.14 3.67 1.88
C VAL A 90 1.28 4.01 2.85
N LYS A 91 2.27 4.79 2.40
CA LYS A 91 3.37 5.25 3.25
C LYS A 91 2.90 6.06 4.45
N THR A 92 1.87 6.90 4.26
CA THR A 92 1.25 7.66 5.36
C THR A 92 0.67 6.72 6.41
N VAL A 93 -0.15 5.74 5.99
CA VAL A 93 -0.77 4.76 6.90
C VAL A 93 0.29 3.91 7.61
N MET A 94 1.32 3.43 6.89
CA MET A 94 2.44 2.69 7.50
C MET A 94 3.14 3.51 8.60
N ARG A 95 3.42 4.79 8.35
CA ARG A 95 4.03 5.69 9.34
C ARG A 95 3.13 5.91 10.55
N ILE A 96 1.83 6.13 10.33
CA ILE A 96 0.84 6.26 11.41
C ILE A 96 0.80 4.98 12.24
N ALA A 97 0.62 3.83 11.61
CA ALA A 97 0.53 2.54 12.28
C ALA A 97 1.77 2.28 13.15
N LYS A 98 2.96 2.46 12.58
CA LYS A 98 4.23 2.30 13.31
C LYS A 98 4.34 3.26 14.50
N SER A 99 3.95 4.52 14.34
CA SER A 99 3.97 5.52 15.42
C SER A 99 2.93 5.22 16.52
N LEU A 100 1.87 4.50 16.20
CA LEU A 100 0.86 4.03 17.15
C LEU A 100 1.18 2.64 17.74
N GLY A 101 2.36 2.07 17.43
CA GLY A 101 2.84 0.85 18.03
C GLY A 101 2.58 -0.43 17.21
N ALA A 102 2.17 -0.32 15.94
CA ALA A 102 2.09 -1.49 15.09
C ALA A 102 3.48 -2.10 14.86
N ASP A 103 3.60 -3.39 15.12
CA ASP A 103 4.81 -4.21 15.01
C ASP A 103 4.62 -5.39 14.03
N THR A 104 3.39 -5.63 13.62
CA THR A 104 3.01 -6.74 12.75
C THR A 104 2.13 -6.26 11.60
N ALA A 105 2.41 -6.78 10.40
CA ALA A 105 1.58 -6.57 9.22
C ALA A 105 1.08 -7.93 8.69
N VAL A 106 -0.21 -8.03 8.41
CA VAL A 106 -0.86 -9.28 8.01
C VAL A 106 -1.55 -9.10 6.66
N LEU A 107 -1.15 -9.91 5.68
CA LEU A 107 -1.88 -10.01 4.42
C LEU A 107 -3.18 -10.80 4.66
N LEU A 108 -4.31 -10.14 4.48
CA LEU A 108 -5.63 -10.76 4.61
C LEU A 108 -6.05 -11.41 3.29
N LYS A 109 -5.81 -10.73 2.16
CA LYS A 109 -6.08 -11.25 0.82
C LYS A 109 -5.33 -10.43 -0.23
N ALA A 110 -4.90 -11.12 -1.31
CA ALA A 110 -4.46 -10.50 -2.55
C ALA A 110 -5.20 -11.14 -3.73
N ALA A 111 -5.47 -10.35 -4.75
CA ALA A 111 -6.12 -10.77 -5.99
C ALA A 111 -5.87 -9.72 -7.08
N ASN A 112 -6.19 -10.03 -8.32
CA ASN A 112 -6.25 -9.04 -9.38
C ASN A 112 -7.53 -9.18 -10.23
N SER A 113 -7.81 -8.21 -11.08
CA SER A 113 -9.02 -8.19 -11.90
C SER A 113 -9.11 -9.36 -12.88
N GLY A 114 -8.01 -10.05 -13.17
CA GLY A 114 -7.98 -11.25 -14.02
C GLY A 114 -8.32 -12.55 -13.28
N ASP A 115 -8.51 -12.52 -11.96
CA ASP A 115 -8.85 -13.71 -11.16
C ASP A 115 -10.33 -14.08 -11.24
N VAL A 116 -11.18 -13.20 -11.78
CA VAL A 116 -12.60 -13.52 -11.99
C VAL A 116 -12.81 -14.29 -13.29
N SER A 117 -13.89 -15.09 -13.38
CA SER A 117 -14.16 -15.98 -14.50
C SER A 117 -14.29 -15.30 -15.88
N ILE A 118 -14.64 -14.03 -15.90
CA ILE A 118 -14.76 -13.18 -17.10
C ILE A 118 -13.59 -12.17 -17.21
N GLY A 119 -12.58 -12.28 -16.34
CA GLY A 119 -11.45 -11.35 -16.28
C GLY A 119 -10.53 -11.48 -17.50
N TYR A 120 -10.22 -10.36 -18.12
CA TYR A 120 -9.15 -10.29 -19.12
C TYR A 120 -7.80 -10.40 -18.43
N LYS A 121 -6.83 -11.06 -19.09
CA LYS A 121 -5.49 -11.28 -18.52
C LYS A 121 -4.39 -10.45 -19.17
N ASP A 122 -4.73 -9.74 -20.23
CA ASP A 122 -3.76 -8.91 -20.95
C ASP A 122 -3.45 -7.60 -20.22
N GLU A 123 -4.45 -7.07 -19.54
CA GLU A 123 -4.36 -5.85 -18.72
C GLU A 123 -5.16 -6.02 -17.44
N VAL A 124 -4.48 -6.03 -16.29
CA VAL A 124 -5.14 -6.24 -14.99
C VAL A 124 -4.80 -5.13 -14.00
N VAL A 125 -5.61 -5.04 -12.95
CA VAL A 125 -5.37 -4.19 -11.78
C VAL A 125 -5.21 -5.08 -10.56
N GLY A 126 -4.16 -4.84 -9.79
CA GLY A 126 -3.87 -5.60 -8.57
C GLY A 126 -4.55 -5.01 -7.34
N TYR A 127 -4.91 -5.87 -6.39
CA TYR A 127 -5.57 -5.52 -5.13
C TYR A 127 -4.98 -6.30 -3.97
N ALA A 128 -4.88 -5.66 -2.80
CA ALA A 128 -4.59 -6.36 -1.55
C ALA A 128 -5.34 -5.73 -0.37
N ALA A 129 -5.71 -6.57 0.59
CA ALA A 129 -6.18 -6.15 1.90
C ALA A 129 -5.11 -6.54 2.93
N ILE A 130 -4.56 -5.54 3.63
CA ILE A 130 -3.48 -5.71 4.61
C ILE A 130 -3.88 -5.01 5.91
N ALA A 131 -3.69 -5.67 7.03
CA ALA A 131 -3.87 -5.11 8.36
C ALA A 131 -2.50 -4.82 8.99
N LEU A 132 -2.31 -3.61 9.51
CA LEU A 132 -1.15 -3.23 10.31
C LEU A 132 -1.61 -3.16 11.76
N VAL A 133 -1.07 -4.03 12.61
CA VAL A 133 -1.58 -4.25 13.96
C VAL A 133 -0.44 -4.25 14.98
N GLN A 134 -0.79 -4.02 16.23
CA GLN A 134 0.06 -4.34 17.37
C GLN A 134 -0.33 -5.72 17.87
N GLU A 135 0.63 -6.65 17.96
CA GLU A 135 0.34 -7.94 18.60
C GLU A 135 0.01 -7.73 20.07
N ALA A 136 -1.01 -8.44 20.52
CA ALA A 136 -1.35 -8.46 21.94
C ALA A 136 -0.25 -9.22 22.69
N SER A 137 0.38 -8.54 23.65
CA SER A 137 1.37 -9.12 24.56
C SER A 137 0.72 -10.13 25.51
#